data_b79f078b148f6d63f67ba134cc941456
#
_entry.id   b79f078b148f6d63f67ba134cc941456
#
_cell.length_a   1.000
_cell.length_b   1.000
_cell.length_c   1.000
_cell.angle_alpha   90.00
_cell.angle_beta   90.00
_cell.angle_gamma   90.00
#
_symmetry.space_group_name_H-M   'P 1'
#
loop_
_entity.id
_entity.type
_entity.pdbx_description
1 polymer ?
#
loop_
_entity_poly.entity_id
_entity_poly.type
_entity_poly.pdbx_seq_one_letter_code
_entity_poly.pdbx_strand_id
1 'polypeptide(L)'
;MATTHVAGTELEFKAAKPPLIKPFLVSIGIVYLLAMHFFMPNPGGSGLALAFNPTTWLALSFSIAIGLYQFGTQGKLRYNKLTVGLFISCVMLTLPVLYHNAAPSLSSGKLIGLWSGYLLFVVLQQFRFSNKQKQRLLWFITIAVFIEALFSWAQFFLLEPGNIFGYNTVNNRPYGIFQQPNVMASFLATGLALSGYLLTRQPTKYQRKVSEVALLYLMPVTTIPLLIFLASRTGWLAGVLSVGLLLPYIYRFATKKRFFGWSLAVIAGVTIGLSTNMISADASLASQRANLESPRQYTFPQALDMLIEKPFTGYGYGRFEPEYIVYTARQHQLNEAYKPGLAAMDHPHNELLYWGVEGGLIPLLAIFLAAILVLVRIAQTTRGTRLALFALFVPIVLHSQLEYPFYHSAIHWITFIILLYWVDQRAASYRQLSLSFVSQTLLRVFSLVIPILVSFFMLTTLHTNYVLTQFERSQPKTPELLEQVSNPIVWQDRFDWDIFSTYLNIGLHQQEAKFIQPYIDWSLEIIKDKPRPAFYNNLILAYQGLGETVKAEQIRREAQFLFPERDFSQVSYIPPNIDVLKAQNEQEQQ
;
A
#
# COMPACT_ATOMS: atom_id res chain seq x y z
N MET A 1 59.22 -41.61 38.96
CA MET A 1 57.81 -41.13 39.04
C MET A 1 57.53 -40.25 37.82
N ALA A 2 56.76 -40.74 36.85
CA ALA A 2 56.41 -40.02 35.65
C ALA A 2 55.08 -39.33 35.91
N THR A 3 55.06 -38.00 35.88
CA THR A 3 53.86 -37.20 35.94
C THR A 3 53.24 -37.07 34.52
N THR A 4 52.16 -37.80 34.28
CA THR A 4 51.36 -37.66 33.11
C THR A 4 50.58 -36.30 33.18
N HIS A 5 51.00 -35.34 32.41
CA HIS A 5 50.15 -34.14 32.13
C HIS A 5 48.98 -34.57 31.26
N VAL A 6 47.79 -34.59 31.86
CA VAL A 6 46.53 -34.60 31.09
C VAL A 6 46.35 -33.23 30.48
N ALA A 7 46.55 -33.12 29.18
CA ALA A 7 46.19 -31.92 28.43
C ALA A 7 44.67 -31.72 28.54
N GLY A 8 44.25 -30.74 29.33
CA GLY A 8 42.89 -30.31 29.39
C GLY A 8 42.48 -29.78 28.01
N THR A 9 41.41 -30.33 27.44
CA THR A 9 40.75 -29.75 26.26
C THR A 9 40.33 -28.31 26.61
N GLU A 10 41.08 -27.31 26.14
CA GLU A 10 40.63 -25.95 26.13
C GLU A 10 39.35 -25.93 25.28
N LEU A 11 38.20 -25.77 25.92
CA LEU A 11 36.97 -25.39 25.26
C LEU A 11 37.24 -24.03 24.62
N GLU A 12 37.58 -24.02 23.34
CA GLU A 12 37.62 -22.77 22.57
C GLU A 12 36.30 -22.06 22.77
N PHE A 13 36.30 -21.02 23.59
CA PHE A 13 35.21 -20.07 23.66
C PHE A 13 35.08 -19.43 22.29
N LYS A 14 34.22 -19.96 21.44
CA LYS A 14 33.87 -19.34 20.18
C LYS A 14 33.40 -17.92 20.49
N ALA A 15 34.24 -16.94 20.22
CA ALA A 15 33.94 -15.55 20.41
C ALA A 15 32.57 -15.25 19.76
N ALA A 16 31.65 -14.62 20.53
CA ALA A 16 30.32 -14.31 20.02
C ALA A 16 30.47 -13.47 18.76
N LYS A 17 29.89 -13.93 17.65
CA LYS A 17 29.94 -13.20 16.38
C LYS A 17 29.38 -11.79 16.57
N PRO A 18 30.02 -10.75 16.03
CA PRO A 18 29.57 -9.38 16.19
C PRO A 18 28.16 -9.20 15.60
N PRO A 19 27.29 -8.40 16.25
CA PRO A 19 25.93 -8.20 15.78
C PRO A 19 25.91 -7.44 14.44
N LEU A 20 25.04 -7.87 13.52
CA LEU A 20 24.87 -7.31 12.17
C LEU A 20 24.09 -5.98 12.16
N ILE A 21 24.28 -5.12 13.16
CA ILE A 21 23.56 -3.86 13.32
C ILE A 21 23.85 -2.90 12.16
N LYS A 22 25.12 -2.78 11.75
CA LYS A 22 25.52 -1.86 10.67
C LYS A 22 24.95 -2.30 9.32
N PRO A 23 25.11 -3.55 8.87
CA PRO A 23 24.48 -4.03 7.64
C PRO A 23 22.96 -3.87 7.64
N PHE A 24 22.29 -4.18 8.76
CA PHE A 24 20.85 -4.01 8.89
C PHE A 24 20.40 -2.55 8.73
N LEU A 25 21.06 -1.61 9.39
CA LEU A 25 20.74 -0.18 9.25
C LEU A 25 21.03 0.35 7.85
N VAL A 26 22.07 -0.14 7.18
CA VAL A 26 22.35 0.20 5.78
C VAL A 26 21.23 -0.32 4.88
N SER A 27 20.80 -1.58 5.07
CA SER A 27 19.71 -2.17 4.30
C SER A 27 18.39 -1.42 4.48
N ILE A 28 17.99 -1.06 5.71
CA ILE A 28 16.81 -0.20 5.96
C ILE A 28 17.00 1.19 5.34
N GLY A 29 18.23 1.73 5.36
CA GLY A 29 18.55 2.98 4.66
C GLY A 29 18.32 2.87 3.15
N ILE A 30 18.68 1.75 2.51
CA ILE A 30 18.42 1.48 1.09
C ILE A 30 16.91 1.45 0.82
N VAL A 31 16.10 0.82 1.68
CA VAL A 31 14.64 0.81 1.55
C VAL A 31 14.08 2.23 1.45
N TYR A 32 14.46 3.12 2.40
CA TYR A 32 13.89 4.46 2.51
C TYR A 32 14.53 5.51 1.60
N LEU A 33 15.81 5.38 1.27
CA LEU A 33 16.54 6.45 0.57
C LEU A 33 16.77 6.14 -0.92
N LEU A 34 16.50 4.92 -1.36
CA LEU A 34 16.68 4.49 -2.75
C LEU A 34 15.47 3.74 -3.29
N ALA A 35 15.14 2.57 -2.70
CA ALA A 35 14.19 1.63 -3.29
C ALA A 35 12.77 2.19 -3.43
N MET A 36 12.29 2.93 -2.41
CA MET A 36 10.94 3.52 -2.45
C MET A 36 10.80 4.68 -3.45
N HIS A 37 11.88 5.23 -3.96
CA HIS A 37 11.86 6.34 -4.91
C HIS A 37 12.00 5.88 -6.37
N PHE A 38 11.97 4.57 -6.61
CA PHE A 38 12.10 4.04 -7.97
C PHE A 38 10.81 4.29 -8.77
N PHE A 39 10.94 4.98 -9.89
CA PHE A 39 9.88 5.22 -10.84
C PHE A 39 10.09 4.42 -12.12
N MET A 40 9.00 3.90 -12.64
CA MET A 40 8.90 3.35 -13.99
C MET A 40 7.50 3.65 -14.52
N PRO A 41 7.35 4.07 -15.79
CA PRO A 41 6.04 4.19 -16.41
C PRO A 41 5.25 2.90 -16.23
N ASN A 42 3.99 3.04 -15.90
CA ASN A 42 3.10 1.91 -15.59
C ASN A 42 1.68 2.22 -16.07
N PRO A 43 0.82 1.18 -16.21
CA PRO A 43 -0.57 1.36 -16.60
C PRO A 43 -1.48 1.91 -15.49
N GLY A 44 -0.92 2.25 -14.33
CA GLY A 44 -1.67 2.63 -13.13
C GLY A 44 -2.04 1.43 -12.27
N GLY A 45 -2.82 1.66 -11.22
CA GLY A 45 -3.22 0.62 -10.26
C GLY A 45 -2.80 0.95 -8.82
N SER A 46 -2.60 -0.09 -8.01
CA SER A 46 -2.19 0.02 -6.60
C SER A 46 -1.24 -1.11 -6.21
N GLY A 47 -0.64 -1.02 -5.04
CA GLY A 47 0.22 -2.07 -4.50
C GLY A 47 1.39 -2.41 -5.43
N LEU A 48 1.61 -3.69 -5.70
CA LEU A 48 2.73 -4.17 -6.53
C LEU A 48 2.67 -3.72 -7.99
N ALA A 49 1.54 -3.20 -8.46
CA ALA A 49 1.42 -2.59 -9.78
C ALA A 49 2.21 -1.27 -9.91
N LEU A 50 2.47 -0.58 -8.81
CA LEU A 50 3.28 0.63 -8.78
C LEU A 50 4.75 0.29 -8.51
N ALA A 51 5.64 0.62 -9.43
CA ALA A 51 7.03 0.16 -9.48
C ALA A 51 7.85 0.36 -8.19
N PHE A 52 7.56 1.40 -7.43
CA PHE A 52 8.23 1.66 -6.14
C PHE A 52 7.93 0.60 -5.07
N ASN A 53 6.82 -0.12 -5.15
CA ASN A 53 6.47 -1.17 -4.19
C ASN A 53 7.28 -2.46 -4.41
N PRO A 54 7.37 -3.04 -5.62
CA PRO A 54 8.27 -4.18 -5.87
C PRO A 54 9.71 -3.91 -5.45
N THR A 55 10.27 -2.74 -5.77
CA THR A 55 11.64 -2.38 -5.36
C THR A 55 11.77 -2.22 -3.84
N THR A 56 10.75 -1.67 -3.18
CA THR A 56 10.70 -1.56 -1.71
C THR A 56 10.65 -2.94 -1.04
N TRP A 57 9.79 -3.85 -1.51
CA TRP A 57 9.71 -5.22 -0.98
C TRP A 57 10.99 -6.02 -1.24
N LEU A 58 11.58 -5.85 -2.43
CA LEU A 58 12.87 -6.44 -2.76
C LEU A 58 13.94 -6.00 -1.75
N ALA A 59 14.12 -4.70 -1.53
CA ALA A 59 15.09 -4.18 -0.58
C ALA A 59 14.78 -4.60 0.88
N LEU A 60 13.50 -4.64 1.27
CA LEU A 60 13.08 -5.10 2.59
C LEU A 60 13.42 -6.57 2.83
N SER A 61 13.34 -7.43 1.80
CA SER A 61 13.66 -8.85 1.92
C SER A 61 15.09 -9.07 2.39
N PHE A 62 16.05 -8.24 1.96
CA PHE A 62 17.43 -8.28 2.46
C PHE A 62 17.53 -7.82 3.92
N SER A 63 16.73 -6.84 4.35
CA SER A 63 16.67 -6.43 5.76
C SER A 63 16.17 -7.57 6.64
N ILE A 64 15.11 -8.25 6.20
CA ILE A 64 14.56 -9.43 6.89
C ILE A 64 15.60 -10.56 6.91
N ALA A 65 16.28 -10.82 5.80
CA ALA A 65 17.32 -11.83 5.70
C ALA A 65 18.46 -11.60 6.69
N ILE A 66 18.98 -10.38 6.78
CA ILE A 66 20.02 -10.01 7.76
C ILE A 66 19.54 -10.27 9.19
N GLY A 67 18.27 -9.96 9.49
CA GLY A 67 17.68 -10.25 10.79
C GLY A 67 17.55 -11.73 11.09
N LEU A 68 17.03 -12.52 10.14
CA LEU A 68 16.92 -13.99 10.26
C LEU A 68 18.29 -14.63 10.48
N TYR A 69 19.29 -14.21 9.72
CA TYR A 69 20.66 -14.68 9.91
C TYR A 69 21.21 -14.29 11.28
N GLN A 70 20.91 -13.08 11.76
CA GLN A 70 21.36 -12.59 13.07
C GLN A 70 20.89 -13.51 14.20
N PHE A 71 19.58 -13.80 14.31
CA PHE A 71 19.11 -14.64 15.41
C PHE A 71 19.29 -16.13 15.17
N GLY A 72 19.38 -16.59 13.92
CA GLY A 72 19.84 -17.94 13.58
C GLY A 72 21.31 -18.19 13.98
N THR A 73 22.17 -17.18 13.99
CA THR A 73 23.56 -17.29 14.44
C THR A 73 23.73 -17.10 15.94
N GLN A 74 22.90 -16.29 16.58
CA GLN A 74 22.90 -16.08 18.02
C GLN A 74 22.23 -17.21 18.80
N GLY A 75 21.40 -18.02 18.14
CA GLY A 75 20.68 -19.15 18.76
C GLY A 75 19.64 -18.74 19.80
N LYS A 76 19.22 -17.48 19.82
CA LYS A 76 18.27 -16.92 20.80
C LYS A 76 17.29 -15.98 20.13
N LEU A 77 16.00 -16.22 20.35
CA LEU A 77 14.91 -15.34 19.93
C LEU A 77 14.51 -14.41 21.08
N ARG A 78 14.60 -13.10 20.88
CA ARG A 78 14.10 -12.09 21.81
C ARG A 78 12.65 -11.76 21.49
N TYR A 79 11.81 -11.79 22.51
CA TYR A 79 10.38 -11.50 22.39
C TYR A 79 9.84 -10.89 23.68
N ASN A 80 8.64 -10.31 23.62
CA ASN A 80 7.94 -9.78 24.78
C ASN A 80 6.42 -10.02 24.65
N LYS A 81 5.63 -9.51 25.60
CA LYS A 81 4.17 -9.69 25.60
C LYS A 81 3.51 -9.10 24.36
N LEU A 82 4.01 -7.96 23.84
CA LEU A 82 3.48 -7.37 22.62
C LEU A 82 3.76 -8.26 21.40
N THR A 83 4.95 -8.87 21.33
CA THR A 83 5.29 -9.83 20.26
C THR A 83 4.29 -10.97 20.21
N VAL A 84 4.00 -11.58 21.36
CA VAL A 84 3.05 -12.70 21.45
C VAL A 84 1.64 -12.25 21.13
N GLY A 85 1.21 -11.11 21.65
CA GLY A 85 -0.13 -10.59 21.39
C GLY A 85 -0.36 -10.24 19.92
N LEU A 86 0.62 -9.61 19.25
CA LEU A 86 0.56 -9.35 17.80
C LEU A 86 0.58 -10.64 16.98
N PHE A 87 1.32 -11.67 17.42
CA PHE A 87 1.26 -12.99 16.78
C PHE A 87 -0.16 -13.57 16.83
N ILE A 88 -0.79 -13.54 18.01
CA ILE A 88 -2.18 -14.00 18.17
C ILE A 88 -3.12 -13.19 17.26
N SER A 89 -2.96 -11.87 17.20
CA SER A 89 -3.75 -11.03 16.29
C SER A 89 -3.54 -11.42 14.82
N CYS A 90 -2.31 -11.68 14.39
CA CYS A 90 -2.02 -12.14 13.02
C CYS A 90 -2.64 -13.51 12.72
N VAL A 91 -2.60 -14.43 13.67
CA VAL A 91 -3.28 -15.74 13.54
C VAL A 91 -4.80 -15.54 13.41
N MET A 92 -5.41 -14.74 14.28
CA MET A 92 -6.85 -14.42 14.20
C MET A 92 -7.23 -13.76 12.88
N LEU A 93 -6.40 -12.84 12.36
CA LEU A 93 -6.60 -12.22 11.03
C LEU A 93 -6.44 -13.21 9.88
N THR A 94 -5.77 -14.33 10.10
CA THR A 94 -5.57 -15.36 9.06
C THR A 94 -6.68 -16.41 9.08
N LEU A 95 -7.32 -16.67 10.23
CA LEU A 95 -8.33 -17.74 10.39
C LEU A 95 -9.45 -17.70 9.36
N PRO A 96 -10.02 -16.54 8.96
CA PRO A 96 -11.13 -16.51 7.99
C PRO A 96 -10.79 -17.04 6.61
N VAL A 97 -9.50 -17.22 6.28
CA VAL A 97 -9.09 -17.89 5.03
C VAL A 97 -9.60 -19.33 4.95
N LEU A 98 -9.87 -19.94 6.11
CA LEU A 98 -10.37 -21.30 6.24
C LEU A 98 -11.91 -21.42 6.12
N TYR A 99 -12.61 -20.29 6.00
CA TYR A 99 -14.06 -20.31 5.83
C TYR A 99 -14.42 -20.82 4.43
N HIS A 100 -15.54 -21.51 4.33
CA HIS A 100 -16.01 -22.12 3.07
C HIS A 100 -16.29 -21.10 1.95
N ASN A 101 -16.59 -19.84 2.33
CA ASN A 101 -16.88 -18.74 1.40
C ASN A 101 -15.63 -17.92 1.04
N ALA A 102 -14.45 -18.24 1.56
CA ALA A 102 -13.22 -17.53 1.27
C ALA A 102 -12.67 -17.88 -0.13
N ALA A 103 -12.00 -16.90 -0.76
CA ALA A 103 -11.18 -17.06 -1.95
C ALA A 103 -9.70 -16.86 -1.60
N PRO A 104 -8.98 -17.92 -1.17
CA PRO A 104 -7.61 -17.79 -0.65
C PRO A 104 -6.62 -17.17 -1.63
N SER A 105 -6.76 -17.45 -2.94
CA SER A 105 -5.92 -16.89 -4.00
C SER A 105 -6.03 -15.37 -4.05
N LEU A 106 -7.23 -14.82 -3.97
CA LEU A 106 -7.49 -13.37 -4.05
C LEU A 106 -7.07 -12.63 -2.78
N SER A 107 -7.01 -13.31 -1.62
CA SER A 107 -6.63 -12.73 -0.33
C SER A 107 -5.16 -12.96 0.05
N SER A 108 -4.40 -13.76 -0.69
CA SER A 108 -3.02 -14.15 -0.37
C SER A 108 -2.09 -12.95 -0.20
N GLY A 109 -2.19 -11.95 -1.06
CA GLY A 109 -1.35 -10.76 -1.04
C GLY A 109 -1.44 -9.98 0.29
N LYS A 110 -2.67 -9.77 0.81
CA LYS A 110 -2.86 -9.06 2.09
C LYS A 110 -2.29 -9.85 3.28
N LEU A 111 -2.41 -11.19 3.27
CA LEU A 111 -1.88 -12.03 4.34
C LEU A 111 -0.35 -12.12 4.30
N ILE A 112 0.26 -12.21 3.11
CA ILE A 112 1.72 -12.15 2.95
C ILE A 112 2.25 -10.81 3.47
N GLY A 113 1.59 -9.69 3.13
CA GLY A 113 1.91 -8.37 3.66
C GLY A 113 1.82 -8.30 5.18
N LEU A 114 0.75 -8.81 5.78
CA LEU A 114 0.54 -8.88 7.24
C LEU A 114 1.68 -9.64 7.93
N TRP A 115 1.97 -10.86 7.49
CA TRP A 115 3.01 -11.70 8.09
C TRP A 115 4.42 -11.17 7.85
N SER A 116 4.68 -10.52 6.71
CA SER A 116 5.95 -9.83 6.44
C SER A 116 6.17 -8.66 7.40
N GLY A 117 5.12 -7.90 7.70
CA GLY A 117 5.17 -6.84 8.71
C GLY A 117 5.43 -7.38 10.13
N TYR A 118 4.74 -8.44 10.52
CA TYR A 118 5.00 -9.12 11.78
C TYR A 118 6.45 -9.63 11.87
N LEU A 119 6.95 -10.26 10.81
CA LEU A 119 8.33 -10.73 10.74
C LEU A 119 9.34 -9.58 10.86
N LEU A 120 9.10 -8.46 10.19
CA LEU A 120 9.92 -7.24 10.33
C LEU A 120 9.92 -6.74 11.78
N PHE A 121 8.76 -6.72 12.46
CA PHE A 121 8.67 -6.34 13.87
C PHE A 121 9.53 -7.26 14.76
N VAL A 122 9.43 -8.57 14.57
CA VAL A 122 10.25 -9.57 15.30
C VAL A 122 11.74 -9.38 15.01
N VAL A 123 12.11 -9.18 13.74
CA VAL A 123 13.50 -8.93 13.32
C VAL A 123 14.07 -7.69 13.99
N LEU A 124 13.35 -6.58 14.01
CA LEU A 124 13.77 -5.34 14.67
C LEU A 124 14.09 -5.56 16.16
N GLN A 125 13.36 -6.43 16.84
CA GLN A 125 13.57 -6.75 18.26
C GLN A 125 14.87 -7.56 18.52
N GLN A 126 15.41 -8.25 17.52
CA GLN A 126 16.65 -9.04 17.71
C GLN A 126 17.88 -8.15 17.85
N PHE A 127 17.85 -6.91 17.36
CA PHE A 127 18.98 -6.00 17.46
C PHE A 127 18.94 -5.18 18.76
N ARG A 128 20.07 -5.15 19.46
CA ARG A 128 20.27 -4.29 20.63
C ARG A 128 20.77 -2.92 20.21
N PHE A 129 19.93 -2.18 19.49
CA PHE A 129 20.30 -0.84 19.04
C PHE A 129 20.58 0.12 20.20
N SER A 130 21.63 0.90 20.09
CA SER A 130 21.86 2.09 20.91
C SER A 130 20.78 3.17 20.63
N ASN A 131 20.64 4.15 21.52
CA ASN A 131 19.67 5.23 21.32
C ASN A 131 19.90 6.01 20.01
N LYS A 132 21.17 6.19 19.60
CA LYS A 132 21.51 6.82 18.32
C LYS A 132 21.08 5.96 17.13
N GLN A 133 21.31 4.66 17.20
CA GLN A 133 20.93 3.72 16.14
C GLN A 133 19.41 3.59 15.99
N LYS A 134 18.66 3.55 17.10
CA LYS A 134 17.18 3.58 17.05
C LYS A 134 16.65 4.85 16.40
N GLN A 135 17.22 6.00 16.72
CA GLN A 135 16.82 7.26 16.08
C GLN A 135 17.10 7.28 14.58
N ARG A 136 18.13 6.57 14.08
CA ARG A 136 18.39 6.47 12.64
C ARG A 136 17.20 5.91 11.86
N LEU A 137 16.44 4.98 12.45
CA LEU A 137 15.23 4.47 11.81
C LEU A 137 14.22 5.59 11.54
N LEU A 138 14.00 6.49 12.50
CA LEU A 138 13.11 7.64 12.32
C LEU A 138 13.70 8.67 11.35
N TRP A 139 15.02 8.82 11.34
CA TRP A 139 15.72 9.71 10.40
C TRP A 139 15.57 9.23 8.95
N PHE A 140 15.65 7.93 8.70
CA PHE A 140 15.40 7.41 7.35
C PHE A 140 14.02 7.77 6.85
N ILE A 141 12.98 7.61 7.69
CA ILE A 141 11.62 8.03 7.34
C ILE A 141 11.57 9.54 7.08
N THR A 142 12.15 10.34 7.97
CA THR A 142 12.14 11.81 7.84
C THR A 142 12.82 12.28 6.56
N ILE A 143 13.98 11.72 6.22
CA ILE A 143 14.70 12.06 4.98
C ILE A 143 13.92 11.61 3.75
N ALA A 144 13.32 10.41 3.77
CA ALA A 144 12.49 9.93 2.68
C ALA A 144 11.28 10.84 2.42
N VAL A 145 10.60 11.30 3.48
CA VAL A 145 9.52 12.29 3.36
C VAL A 145 10.03 13.60 2.74
N PHE A 146 11.23 14.03 3.13
CA PHE A 146 11.80 15.25 2.56
C PHE A 146 12.14 15.11 1.08
N ILE A 147 12.67 13.95 0.65
CA ILE A 147 12.92 13.65 -0.77
C ILE A 147 11.59 13.69 -1.55
N GLU A 148 10.54 13.04 -1.05
CA GLU A 148 9.22 13.07 -1.69
C GLU A 148 8.60 14.47 -1.69
N ALA A 149 8.82 15.27 -0.64
CA ALA A 149 8.38 16.65 -0.64
C ALA A 149 9.09 17.48 -1.74
N LEU A 150 10.40 17.30 -1.91
CA LEU A 150 11.15 17.98 -2.98
C LEU A 150 10.68 17.50 -4.37
N PHE A 151 10.44 16.21 -4.54
CA PHE A 151 9.89 15.69 -5.81
C PHE A 151 8.47 16.22 -6.08
N SER A 152 7.64 16.33 -5.06
CA SER A 152 6.30 16.95 -5.19
C SER A 152 6.38 18.43 -5.55
N TRP A 153 7.33 19.17 -5.01
CA TRP A 153 7.60 20.55 -5.44
C TRP A 153 8.04 20.62 -6.90
N ALA A 154 8.87 19.67 -7.34
CA ALA A 154 9.24 19.57 -8.76
C ALA A 154 8.02 19.24 -9.64
N GLN A 155 7.13 18.32 -9.20
CA GLN A 155 5.87 18.03 -9.89
C GLN A 155 5.01 19.29 -10.05
N PHE A 156 4.92 20.09 -8.99
CA PHE A 156 4.05 21.27 -8.96
C PHE A 156 4.54 22.42 -9.86
N PHE A 157 5.85 22.67 -9.90
CA PHE A 157 6.40 23.83 -10.58
C PHE A 157 7.15 23.55 -11.87
N LEU A 158 7.68 22.34 -12.06
CA LEU A 158 8.64 22.06 -13.14
C LEU A 158 8.12 21.08 -14.20
N LEU A 159 7.08 20.28 -13.90
CA LEU A 159 6.60 19.32 -14.87
C LEU A 159 5.55 19.94 -15.80
N GLU A 160 5.67 19.61 -17.09
CA GLU A 160 4.76 20.02 -18.15
C GLU A 160 3.81 18.88 -18.57
N PRO A 161 2.73 19.16 -19.29
CA PRO A 161 1.87 18.13 -19.88
C PRO A 161 2.69 17.14 -20.73
N GLY A 162 2.37 15.84 -20.64
CA GLY A 162 3.09 14.80 -21.39
C GLY A 162 4.42 14.36 -20.75
N ASN A 163 4.69 14.78 -19.50
CA ASN A 163 5.92 14.38 -18.78
C ASN A 163 6.04 12.86 -18.61
N ILE A 164 7.30 12.37 -18.49
CA ILE A 164 7.62 10.93 -18.37
C ILE A 164 6.98 10.24 -17.15
N PHE A 165 6.64 11.00 -16.11
CA PHE A 165 6.00 10.49 -14.89
C PHE A 165 4.50 10.26 -15.04
N GLY A 166 3.88 10.67 -16.15
CA GLY A 166 2.42 10.63 -16.32
C GLY A 166 1.67 11.53 -15.32
N TYR A 167 2.36 12.52 -14.76
CA TYR A 167 1.78 13.44 -13.80
C TYR A 167 0.80 14.39 -14.50
N ASN A 168 -0.44 14.46 -13.95
CA ASN A 168 -1.48 15.34 -14.48
C ASN A 168 -1.28 16.76 -13.96
N THR A 169 -0.70 17.62 -14.80
CA THR A 169 -0.43 19.02 -14.50
C THR A 169 -1.69 19.88 -14.51
N VAL A 170 -2.77 19.46 -15.18
CA VAL A 170 -4.06 20.19 -15.19
C VAL A 170 -4.71 20.17 -13.81
N ASN A 171 -4.73 19.00 -13.15
CA ASN A 171 -5.21 18.87 -11.78
C ASN A 171 -4.20 19.33 -10.73
N ASN A 172 -2.94 19.42 -11.08
CA ASN A 172 -1.79 19.91 -10.34
C ASN A 172 -1.78 19.55 -8.84
N ARG A 173 -2.00 18.26 -8.53
CA ARG A 173 -1.98 17.70 -7.17
C ARG A 173 -0.71 16.85 -6.99
N PRO A 174 0.39 17.41 -6.44
CA PRO A 174 1.70 16.76 -6.43
C PRO A 174 1.73 15.56 -5.48
N TYR A 175 1.60 14.37 -6.04
CA TYR A 175 1.48 13.11 -5.29
C TYR A 175 2.81 12.36 -5.06
N GLY A 176 3.95 12.96 -5.43
CA GLY A 176 5.26 12.31 -5.31
C GLY A 176 5.36 11.03 -6.13
N ILE A 177 6.04 10.04 -5.59
CA ILE A 177 6.15 8.70 -6.21
C ILE A 177 4.86 7.89 -6.11
N PHE A 178 3.97 8.22 -5.17
CA PHE A 178 2.82 7.38 -4.81
C PHE A 178 1.71 7.35 -5.85
N GLN A 179 1.66 8.28 -6.79
CA GLN A 179 0.62 8.42 -7.81
C GLN A 179 -0.80 8.54 -7.23
N GLN A 180 -0.91 8.82 -5.93
CA GLN A 180 -2.16 8.98 -5.19
C GLN A 180 -2.04 10.09 -4.13
N PRO A 181 -2.82 11.20 -4.27
CA PRO A 181 -2.70 12.36 -3.40
C PRO A 181 -2.90 12.11 -1.90
N ASN A 182 -3.83 11.22 -1.52
CA ASN A 182 -4.10 10.93 -0.10
C ASN A 182 -2.97 10.14 0.55
N VAL A 183 -2.33 9.24 -0.20
CA VAL A 183 -1.16 8.47 0.25
C VAL A 183 0.02 9.42 0.47
N MET A 184 0.29 10.33 -0.49
CA MET A 184 1.31 11.35 -0.31
C MET A 184 1.02 12.24 0.90
N ALA A 185 -0.23 12.69 1.09
CA ALA A 185 -0.60 13.54 2.21
C ALA A 185 -0.34 12.90 3.57
N SER A 186 -0.66 11.62 3.76
CA SER A 186 -0.37 10.92 5.03
C SER A 186 1.12 10.71 5.25
N PHE A 187 1.92 10.51 4.19
CA PHE A 187 3.37 10.43 4.29
C PHE A 187 3.99 11.77 4.70
N LEU A 188 3.56 12.88 4.09
CA LEU A 188 3.97 14.24 4.47
C LEU A 188 3.60 14.56 5.92
N ALA A 189 2.38 14.23 6.35
CA ALA A 189 1.94 14.43 7.74
C ALA A 189 2.76 13.59 8.74
N THR A 190 3.19 12.39 8.34
CA THR A 190 4.10 11.55 9.15
C THR A 190 5.47 12.23 9.32
N GLY A 191 6.05 12.78 8.25
CA GLY A 191 7.30 13.53 8.31
C GLY A 191 7.19 14.79 9.14
N LEU A 192 6.08 15.52 9.02
CA LEU A 192 5.77 16.70 9.83
C LEU A 192 5.76 16.34 11.33
N ALA A 193 5.06 15.29 11.73
CA ALA A 193 5.04 14.82 13.12
C ALA A 193 6.42 14.37 13.60
N LEU A 194 7.17 13.63 12.78
CA LEU A 194 8.52 13.18 13.11
C LEU A 194 9.49 14.36 13.27
N SER A 195 9.35 15.43 12.49
CA SER A 195 10.22 16.61 12.60
C SER A 195 10.17 17.24 14.00
N GLY A 196 8.97 17.54 14.51
CA GLY A 196 8.78 18.09 15.85
C GLY A 196 9.21 17.10 16.95
N TYR A 197 8.89 15.81 16.77
CA TYR A 197 9.28 14.77 17.70
C TYR A 197 10.80 14.63 17.82
N LEU A 198 11.51 14.54 16.70
CA LEU A 198 12.97 14.42 16.66
C LEU A 198 13.67 15.69 17.15
N LEU A 199 13.15 16.87 16.84
CA LEU A 199 13.71 18.14 17.30
C LEU A 199 13.76 18.23 18.82
N THR A 200 12.77 17.66 19.50
CA THR A 200 12.66 17.61 20.96
C THR A 200 13.62 16.59 21.57
N ARG A 201 13.95 15.53 20.86
CA ARG A 201 14.81 14.44 21.33
C ARG A 201 16.29 14.74 21.08
N GLN A 202 16.90 15.50 21.97
CA GLN A 202 18.34 15.70 21.94
C GLN A 202 19.04 14.67 22.84
N PRO A 203 20.04 13.94 22.33
CA PRO A 203 20.93 13.16 23.19
C PRO A 203 21.70 14.11 24.09
N THR A 204 21.73 13.85 25.38
CA THR A 204 22.45 14.66 26.36
C THR A 204 23.97 14.80 26.08
N LYS A 205 24.53 13.87 25.30
CA LYS A 205 25.96 13.79 24.94
C LYS A 205 26.33 14.32 23.55
N TYR A 206 25.35 14.65 22.69
CA TYR A 206 25.62 15.06 21.31
C TYR A 206 24.88 16.34 20.98
N GLN A 207 25.59 17.35 20.52
CA GLN A 207 24.98 18.43 19.78
C GLN A 207 24.58 17.89 18.38
N ARG A 208 23.36 18.15 17.96
CA ARG A 208 22.94 17.84 16.58
C ARG A 208 23.76 18.69 15.62
N LYS A 209 24.07 18.11 14.46
CA LYS A 209 24.66 18.86 13.36
C LYS A 209 23.68 19.96 12.91
N VAL A 210 24.20 21.08 12.44
CA VAL A 210 23.39 22.20 11.93
C VAL A 210 22.46 21.72 10.82
N SER A 211 22.94 20.86 9.91
CA SER A 211 22.15 20.27 8.83
C SER A 211 20.96 19.43 9.33
N GLU A 212 21.14 18.66 10.42
CA GLU A 212 20.05 17.90 11.03
C GLU A 212 18.96 18.82 11.59
N VAL A 213 19.39 19.89 12.26
CA VAL A 213 18.45 20.87 12.84
C VAL A 213 17.73 21.65 11.73
N ALA A 214 18.47 22.07 10.71
CA ALA A 214 17.91 22.78 9.55
C ALA A 214 16.83 21.92 8.85
N LEU A 215 17.11 20.63 8.60
CA LEU A 215 16.13 19.72 8.00
C LEU A 215 14.84 19.65 8.82
N LEU A 216 14.94 19.57 10.16
CA LEU A 216 13.74 19.48 11.02
C LEU A 216 12.89 20.77 11.02
N TYR A 217 13.50 21.94 10.77
CA TYR A 217 12.76 23.20 10.58
C TYR A 217 12.24 23.36 9.15
N LEU A 218 12.95 22.85 8.15
CA LEU A 218 12.50 22.87 6.75
C LEU A 218 11.29 21.95 6.52
N MET A 219 11.17 20.86 7.27
CA MET A 219 10.06 19.92 7.11
C MET A 219 8.68 20.60 7.16
N PRO A 220 8.29 21.38 8.18
CA PRO A 220 7.01 22.08 8.17
C PRO A 220 6.86 23.03 6.99
N VAL A 221 7.92 23.76 6.64
CA VAL A 221 7.93 24.74 5.55
C VAL A 221 7.71 24.10 4.18
N THR A 222 8.23 22.87 3.99
CA THR A 222 8.10 22.15 2.71
C THR A 222 6.85 21.27 2.63
N THR A 223 6.44 20.66 3.76
CA THR A 223 5.34 19.67 3.74
C THR A 223 3.96 20.30 3.89
N ILE A 224 3.80 21.37 4.68
CA ILE A 224 2.49 21.97 4.93
C ILE A 224 1.90 22.62 3.67
N PRO A 225 2.63 23.39 2.87
CA PRO A 225 2.08 23.90 1.61
C PRO A 225 1.63 22.77 0.67
N LEU A 226 2.42 21.69 0.55
CA LEU A 226 2.04 20.53 -0.26
C LEU A 226 0.77 19.85 0.28
N LEU A 227 0.60 19.75 1.59
CA LEU A 227 -0.66 19.25 2.19
C LEU A 227 -1.86 20.10 1.77
N ILE A 228 -1.68 21.42 1.61
CA ILE A 228 -2.73 22.33 1.14
C ILE A 228 -3.03 22.06 -0.35
N PHE A 229 -2.01 21.98 -1.21
CA PHE A 229 -2.16 21.74 -2.66
C PHE A 229 -2.74 20.36 -2.98
N LEU A 230 -2.41 19.35 -2.20
CA LEU A 230 -3.00 18.02 -2.33
C LEU A 230 -4.52 18.00 -2.15
N ALA A 231 -5.10 19.02 -1.50
CA ALA A 231 -6.52 19.12 -1.19
C ALA A 231 -7.09 17.80 -0.61
N SER A 232 -6.32 17.15 0.28
CA SER A 232 -6.69 15.91 0.94
C SER A 232 -7.28 16.19 2.31
N ARG A 233 -8.60 16.01 2.47
CA ARG A 233 -9.28 16.18 3.76
C ARG A 233 -8.66 15.28 4.85
N THR A 234 -8.32 14.05 4.48
CA THR A 234 -7.63 13.09 5.36
C THR A 234 -6.26 13.61 5.78
N GLY A 235 -5.48 14.14 4.82
CA GLY A 235 -4.14 14.69 5.08
C GLY A 235 -4.19 15.92 5.98
N TRP A 236 -5.15 16.81 5.79
CA TRP A 236 -5.32 18.00 6.65
C TRP A 236 -5.67 17.60 8.08
N LEU A 237 -6.66 16.71 8.24
CA LEU A 237 -7.06 16.23 9.57
C LEU A 237 -5.89 15.52 10.27
N ALA A 238 -5.17 14.67 9.55
CA ALA A 238 -4.01 13.97 10.07
C ALA A 238 -2.89 14.94 10.51
N GLY A 239 -2.59 15.95 9.68
CA GLY A 239 -1.59 16.98 9.99
C GLY A 239 -1.97 17.80 11.23
N VAL A 240 -3.18 18.34 11.27
CA VAL A 240 -3.67 19.16 12.39
C VAL A 240 -3.69 18.36 13.69
N LEU A 241 -4.26 17.14 13.69
CA LEU A 241 -4.31 16.30 14.89
C LEU A 241 -2.91 15.91 15.36
N SER A 242 -2.02 15.52 14.44
CA SER A 242 -0.65 15.13 14.82
C SER A 242 0.11 16.30 15.43
N VAL A 243 0.04 17.50 14.84
CA VAL A 243 0.67 18.71 15.37
C VAL A 243 0.08 19.06 16.74
N GLY A 244 -1.26 19.09 16.86
CA GLY A 244 -1.95 19.43 18.12
C GLY A 244 -1.56 18.49 19.27
N LEU A 245 -1.54 17.17 19.01
CA LEU A 245 -1.14 16.17 20.01
C LEU A 245 0.36 16.23 20.35
N LEU A 246 1.18 16.71 19.44
CA LEU A 246 2.64 16.81 19.61
C LEU A 246 3.06 18.10 20.36
N LEU A 247 2.31 19.19 20.22
CA LEU A 247 2.66 20.49 20.81
C LEU A 247 2.95 20.44 22.33
N PRO A 248 2.14 19.76 23.20
CA PRO A 248 2.44 19.67 24.63
C PRO A 248 3.80 19.01 24.93
N TYR A 249 4.18 18.03 24.09
CA TYR A 249 5.47 17.35 24.22
C TYR A 249 6.63 18.28 23.83
N ILE A 250 6.52 18.99 22.71
CA ILE A 250 7.55 19.93 22.25
C ILE A 250 7.68 21.06 23.28
N TYR A 251 6.57 21.65 23.74
CA TYR A 251 6.57 22.71 24.75
C TYR A 251 7.28 22.29 26.03
N ARG A 252 7.04 21.07 26.50
CA ARG A 252 7.59 20.58 27.78
C ARG A 252 9.07 20.18 27.69
N PHE A 253 9.50 19.58 26.57
CA PHE A 253 10.80 18.90 26.48
C PHE A 253 11.79 19.56 25.52
N ALA A 254 11.35 20.46 24.63
CA ALA A 254 12.26 21.25 23.80
C ALA A 254 12.72 22.51 24.55
N THR A 255 13.84 23.09 24.11
CA THR A 255 14.20 24.45 24.56
C THR A 255 13.20 25.45 23.99
N LYS A 256 12.99 26.58 24.66
CA LYS A 256 12.11 27.69 24.20
C LYS A 256 12.44 28.07 22.75
N LYS A 257 13.73 28.21 22.44
CA LYS A 257 14.22 28.54 21.08
C LYS A 257 13.74 27.51 20.04
N ARG A 258 13.77 26.22 20.36
CA ARG A 258 13.31 25.17 19.45
C ARG A 258 11.81 25.13 19.32
N PHE A 259 11.09 25.29 20.43
CA PHE A 259 9.63 25.35 20.40
C PHE A 259 9.15 26.50 19.51
N PHE A 260 9.60 27.73 19.78
CA PHE A 260 9.19 28.89 18.98
C PHE A 260 9.68 28.79 17.52
N GLY A 261 10.90 28.33 17.30
CA GLY A 261 11.43 28.16 15.94
C GLY A 261 10.63 27.15 15.12
N TRP A 262 10.26 26.00 15.70
CA TRP A 262 9.44 25.00 14.99
C TRP A 262 8.00 25.49 14.78
N SER A 263 7.40 26.14 15.78
CA SER A 263 6.08 26.75 15.64
C SER A 263 6.05 27.83 14.56
N LEU A 264 7.11 28.66 14.49
CA LEU A 264 7.26 29.65 13.41
C LEU A 264 7.39 28.98 12.04
N ALA A 265 8.12 27.86 11.95
CA ALA A 265 8.24 27.09 10.70
C ALA A 265 6.89 26.49 10.27
N VAL A 266 6.04 26.04 11.23
CA VAL A 266 4.67 25.60 10.95
C VAL A 266 3.83 26.77 10.42
N ILE A 267 3.88 27.93 11.08
CA ILE A 267 3.15 29.13 10.65
C ILE A 267 3.62 29.57 9.26
N ALA A 268 4.93 29.61 9.02
CA ALA A 268 5.48 29.94 7.71
C ALA A 268 4.99 28.98 6.62
N GLY A 269 4.98 27.66 6.90
CA GLY A 269 4.45 26.67 5.98
C GLY A 269 2.96 26.89 5.64
N VAL A 270 2.13 27.21 6.65
CA VAL A 270 0.71 27.54 6.43
C VAL A 270 0.57 28.81 5.58
N THR A 271 1.33 29.88 5.92
CA THR A 271 1.29 31.14 5.17
C THR A 271 1.70 30.94 3.71
N ILE A 272 2.80 30.23 3.45
CA ILE A 272 3.26 29.92 2.09
C ILE A 272 2.17 29.16 1.33
N GLY A 273 1.62 28.10 1.93
CA GLY A 273 0.61 27.27 1.27
C GLY A 273 -0.66 28.05 0.93
N LEU A 274 -1.16 28.88 1.84
CA LEU A 274 -2.35 29.71 1.61
C LEU A 274 -2.08 30.79 0.58
N SER A 275 -0.96 31.50 0.66
CA SER A 275 -0.58 32.57 -0.28
C SER A 275 -0.42 32.00 -1.70
N THR A 276 0.27 30.89 -1.87
CA THR A 276 0.46 30.26 -3.19
C THR A 276 -0.87 29.75 -3.75
N ASN A 277 -1.73 29.17 -2.91
CA ASN A 277 -3.07 28.71 -3.35
C ASN A 277 -3.99 29.86 -3.79
N MET A 278 -3.82 31.06 -3.23
CA MET A 278 -4.60 32.24 -3.64
C MET A 278 -4.10 32.84 -4.96
N ILE A 279 -2.83 32.69 -5.30
CA ILE A 279 -2.22 33.24 -6.51
C ILE A 279 -2.41 32.29 -7.71
N SER A 280 -2.43 31.00 -7.49
CA SER A 280 -2.63 30.02 -8.56
C SER A 280 -4.08 30.02 -9.01
N ALA A 281 -4.32 29.98 -10.33
CA ALA A 281 -5.65 29.84 -10.93
C ALA A 281 -6.41 28.57 -10.46
N ASP A 282 -5.68 27.63 -9.87
CA ASP A 282 -6.19 26.38 -9.30
C ASP A 282 -6.84 26.54 -7.91
N ALA A 283 -6.88 27.75 -7.34
CA ALA A 283 -7.64 28.02 -6.10
C ALA A 283 -9.11 27.56 -6.17
N SER A 284 -9.68 27.56 -7.38
CA SER A 284 -11.00 27.02 -7.67
C SER A 284 -11.10 25.51 -7.47
N LEU A 285 -10.02 24.74 -7.72
CA LEU A 285 -10.02 23.26 -7.60
C LEU A 285 -10.07 22.81 -6.15
N ALA A 286 -9.34 23.45 -5.24
CA ALA A 286 -9.37 23.12 -3.82
C ALA A 286 -10.76 23.42 -3.21
N SER A 287 -11.38 24.56 -3.59
CA SER A 287 -12.72 24.94 -3.15
C SER A 287 -13.82 24.08 -3.79
N GLN A 288 -13.73 23.77 -5.08
CA GLN A 288 -14.66 22.85 -5.76
C GLN A 288 -14.65 21.47 -5.11
N ARG A 289 -13.46 20.95 -4.76
CA ARG A 289 -13.33 19.62 -4.10
C ARG A 289 -13.76 19.61 -2.64
N ALA A 290 -13.62 20.74 -1.93
CA ALA A 290 -14.17 20.87 -0.59
C ALA A 290 -15.70 20.70 -0.60
N ASN A 291 -16.36 21.06 -1.71
CA ASN A 291 -17.80 20.98 -1.89
C ASN A 291 -18.28 19.67 -2.57
N LEU A 292 -17.37 18.84 -3.14
CA LEU A 292 -17.78 17.56 -3.71
C LEU A 292 -18.24 16.61 -2.61
N GLU A 293 -19.40 15.99 -2.83
CA GLU A 293 -19.88 14.91 -1.99
C GLU A 293 -18.87 13.74 -2.00
N SER A 294 -18.58 13.24 -0.83
CA SER A 294 -17.69 12.08 -0.72
C SER A 294 -18.50 10.80 -0.91
N PRO A 295 -18.10 9.89 -1.81
CA PRO A 295 -18.78 8.60 -1.93
C PRO A 295 -18.87 7.82 -0.61
N ARG A 296 -17.97 8.10 0.35
CA ARG A 296 -17.94 7.45 1.66
C ARG A 296 -19.21 7.64 2.50
N GLN A 297 -19.98 8.71 2.24
CA GLN A 297 -21.24 8.93 2.96
C GLN A 297 -22.29 7.85 2.67
N TYR A 298 -22.19 7.13 1.54
CA TYR A 298 -23.04 5.97 1.26
C TYR A 298 -22.25 4.65 1.26
N THR A 299 -20.99 4.60 0.82
CA THR A 299 -20.24 3.35 0.80
C THR A 299 -19.90 2.81 2.20
N PHE A 300 -19.71 3.68 3.20
CA PHE A 300 -19.47 3.23 4.58
C PHE A 300 -20.73 2.62 5.21
N PRO A 301 -21.91 3.25 5.18
CA PRO A 301 -23.15 2.61 5.59
C PRO A 301 -23.40 1.29 4.86
N GLN A 302 -23.24 1.24 3.53
CA GLN A 302 -23.40 0.02 2.74
C GLN A 302 -22.50 -1.13 3.23
N ALA A 303 -21.21 -0.85 3.44
CA ALA A 303 -20.29 -1.85 4.00
C ALA A 303 -20.63 -2.25 5.43
N LEU A 304 -21.17 -1.33 6.24
CA LEU A 304 -21.66 -1.65 7.58
C LEU A 304 -22.91 -2.53 7.54
N ASP A 305 -23.85 -2.26 6.62
CA ASP A 305 -25.05 -3.09 6.41
C ASP A 305 -24.67 -4.52 6.01
N MET A 306 -23.69 -4.66 5.12
CA MET A 306 -23.13 -5.97 4.76
C MET A 306 -22.55 -6.70 5.98
N LEU A 307 -21.79 -6.00 6.82
CA LEU A 307 -21.24 -6.58 8.06
C LEU A 307 -22.34 -7.01 9.03
N ILE A 308 -23.41 -6.24 9.13
CA ILE A 308 -24.58 -6.56 9.99
C ILE A 308 -25.35 -7.77 9.44
N GLU A 309 -25.45 -7.92 8.11
CA GLU A 309 -26.10 -9.09 7.48
C GLU A 309 -25.31 -10.38 7.75
N LYS A 310 -23.96 -10.36 7.70
CA LYS A 310 -23.12 -11.55 7.94
C LYS A 310 -22.03 -11.30 9.00
N PRO A 311 -22.40 -11.11 10.29
CA PRO A 311 -21.46 -10.64 11.29
C PRO A 311 -20.40 -11.66 11.71
N PHE A 312 -20.65 -12.96 11.60
CA PHE A 312 -19.73 -13.99 12.11
C PHE A 312 -18.69 -14.43 11.11
N THR A 313 -19.08 -14.68 9.88
CA THR A 313 -18.18 -15.20 8.82
C THR A 313 -17.82 -14.16 7.78
N GLY A 314 -18.56 -13.06 7.71
CA GLY A 314 -18.48 -12.13 6.60
C GLY A 314 -18.88 -12.75 5.27
N TYR A 315 -18.54 -12.07 4.19
CA TYR A 315 -18.81 -12.51 2.82
C TYR A 315 -17.72 -13.39 2.22
N GLY A 316 -16.58 -13.51 2.90
CA GLY A 316 -15.43 -14.30 2.49
C GLY A 316 -14.22 -13.42 2.11
N TYR A 317 -13.04 -13.88 2.50
CA TYR A 317 -11.79 -13.22 2.13
C TYR A 317 -11.58 -13.23 0.62
N GLY A 318 -11.26 -12.04 0.05
CA GLY A 318 -11.10 -11.82 -1.38
C GLY A 318 -12.42 -11.65 -2.15
N ARG A 319 -13.56 -11.56 -1.46
CA ARG A 319 -14.90 -11.51 -2.07
C ARG A 319 -15.56 -10.13 -1.94
N PHE A 320 -14.87 -9.12 -1.47
CA PHE A 320 -15.49 -7.81 -1.25
C PHE A 320 -16.11 -7.22 -2.53
N GLU A 321 -15.38 -7.16 -3.65
CA GLU A 321 -15.85 -6.51 -4.88
C GLU A 321 -17.14 -7.18 -5.43
N PRO A 322 -17.18 -8.51 -5.69
CA PRO A 322 -18.40 -9.14 -6.24
C PRO A 322 -19.57 -9.08 -5.28
N GLU A 323 -19.34 -9.34 -4.00
CA GLU A 323 -20.42 -9.37 -3.00
C GLU A 323 -20.98 -7.96 -2.73
N TYR A 324 -20.14 -6.93 -2.77
CA TYR A 324 -20.57 -5.54 -2.64
C TYR A 324 -21.48 -5.09 -3.80
N ILE A 325 -21.11 -5.42 -5.04
CA ILE A 325 -21.93 -5.08 -6.21
C ILE A 325 -23.26 -5.83 -6.18
N VAL A 326 -23.27 -7.13 -5.91
CA VAL A 326 -24.51 -7.94 -5.81
C VAL A 326 -25.38 -7.46 -4.65
N TYR A 327 -24.79 -7.21 -3.48
CA TYR A 327 -25.51 -6.72 -2.32
C TYR A 327 -26.22 -5.39 -2.60
N THR A 328 -25.49 -4.43 -3.12
CA THR A 328 -26.03 -3.07 -3.38
C THR A 328 -27.04 -3.07 -4.50
N ALA A 329 -26.88 -3.89 -5.55
CA ALA A 329 -27.87 -4.08 -6.61
C ALA A 329 -29.19 -4.65 -6.06
N ARG A 330 -29.11 -5.67 -5.20
CA ARG A 330 -30.28 -6.25 -4.52
C ARG A 330 -31.00 -5.23 -3.64
N GLN A 331 -30.25 -4.44 -2.86
CA GLN A 331 -30.84 -3.40 -2.01
C GLN A 331 -31.50 -2.29 -2.83
N HIS A 332 -30.87 -1.87 -3.93
CA HIS A 332 -31.43 -0.90 -4.85
C HIS A 332 -32.73 -1.38 -5.50
N GLN A 333 -32.80 -2.65 -5.89
CA GLN A 333 -34.03 -3.24 -6.44
C GLN A 333 -35.20 -3.24 -5.42
N LEU A 334 -34.89 -3.42 -4.13
CA LEU A 334 -35.87 -3.35 -3.05
C LEU A 334 -36.27 -1.91 -2.69
N ASN A 335 -35.36 -0.98 -2.83
CA ASN A 335 -35.54 0.43 -2.52
C ASN A 335 -34.66 1.28 -3.43
N GLU A 336 -35.28 1.94 -4.41
CA GLU A 336 -34.59 2.81 -5.39
C GLU A 336 -33.81 3.97 -4.75
N ALA A 337 -34.16 4.37 -3.51
CA ALA A 337 -33.39 5.37 -2.77
C ALA A 337 -32.04 4.85 -2.26
N TYR A 338 -31.85 3.53 -2.17
CA TYR A 338 -30.57 2.92 -1.83
C TYR A 338 -29.62 3.02 -3.02
N LYS A 339 -28.53 3.77 -2.88
CA LYS A 339 -27.61 3.99 -4.01
C LYS A 339 -26.94 2.70 -4.47
N PRO A 340 -26.81 2.49 -5.79
CA PRO A 340 -26.05 1.37 -6.32
C PRO A 340 -24.58 1.42 -5.91
N GLY A 341 -23.94 0.26 -5.90
CA GLY A 341 -22.51 0.13 -5.58
C GLY A 341 -21.61 0.77 -6.63
N LEU A 342 -20.49 1.30 -6.20
CA LEU A 342 -19.47 1.82 -7.10
C LEU A 342 -18.80 0.68 -7.85
N ALA A 343 -18.82 0.74 -9.18
CA ALA A 343 -18.13 -0.23 -10.03
C ALA A 343 -16.62 -0.25 -9.75
N ALA A 344 -16.03 -1.46 -9.79
CA ALA A 344 -14.61 -1.69 -9.55
C ALA A 344 -14.12 -1.24 -8.15
N MET A 345 -14.99 -1.27 -7.16
CA MET A 345 -14.65 -0.96 -5.78
C MET A 345 -14.19 -2.25 -5.07
N ASP A 346 -12.90 -2.47 -5.02
CA ASP A 346 -12.26 -3.64 -4.40
C ASP A 346 -11.99 -3.48 -2.91
N HIS A 347 -12.23 -2.28 -2.36
CA HIS A 347 -12.00 -1.94 -0.96
C HIS A 347 -12.94 -0.81 -0.50
N PRO A 348 -13.60 -0.92 0.69
CA PRO A 348 -14.55 0.09 1.17
C PRO A 348 -13.90 1.39 1.67
N HIS A 349 -12.62 1.62 1.44
CA HIS A 349 -11.84 2.77 1.92
C HIS A 349 -11.83 2.92 3.47
N ASN A 350 -12.00 1.82 4.18
CA ASN A 350 -11.92 1.74 5.64
C ASN A 350 -11.43 0.35 6.04
N GLU A 351 -10.30 0.29 6.74
CA GLU A 351 -9.63 -0.97 7.11
C GLU A 351 -10.50 -1.86 8.00
N LEU A 352 -11.20 -1.27 8.98
CA LEU A 352 -12.07 -2.06 9.87
C LEU A 352 -13.25 -2.66 9.10
N LEU A 353 -13.93 -1.86 8.27
CA LEU A 353 -15.03 -2.33 7.44
C LEU A 353 -14.57 -3.42 6.45
N TYR A 354 -13.40 -3.25 5.83
CA TYR A 354 -12.87 -4.23 4.90
C TYR A 354 -12.67 -5.60 5.54
N TRP A 355 -11.92 -5.64 6.65
CA TRP A 355 -11.69 -6.91 7.35
C TRP A 355 -12.98 -7.48 7.95
N GLY A 356 -13.88 -6.61 8.42
CA GLY A 356 -15.17 -7.01 8.97
C GLY A 356 -16.12 -7.59 7.93
N VAL A 357 -16.28 -6.92 6.78
CA VAL A 357 -17.16 -7.40 5.70
C VAL A 357 -16.67 -8.75 5.14
N GLU A 358 -15.36 -8.89 4.96
CA GLU A 358 -14.80 -10.13 4.41
C GLU A 358 -14.72 -11.29 5.43
N GLY A 359 -14.40 -11.01 6.70
CA GLY A 359 -14.10 -12.05 7.69
C GLY A 359 -14.95 -12.04 8.97
N GLY A 360 -15.90 -11.10 9.07
CA GLY A 360 -16.77 -10.98 10.24
C GLY A 360 -16.07 -10.46 11.49
N LEU A 361 -16.56 -10.89 12.64
CA LEU A 361 -16.11 -10.39 13.97
C LEU A 361 -14.68 -10.81 14.34
N ILE A 362 -14.18 -11.95 13.89
CA ILE A 362 -12.86 -12.44 14.31
C ILE A 362 -11.75 -11.47 13.88
N PRO A 363 -11.65 -11.00 12.63
CA PRO A 363 -10.67 -9.97 12.25
C PRO A 363 -10.84 -8.66 13.01
N LEU A 364 -12.06 -8.22 13.28
CA LEU A 364 -12.29 -7.00 14.05
C LEU A 364 -11.73 -7.13 15.48
N LEU A 365 -12.01 -8.25 16.15
CA LEU A 365 -11.46 -8.53 17.47
C LEU A 365 -9.94 -8.58 17.45
N ALA A 366 -9.35 -9.14 16.40
CA ALA A 366 -7.90 -9.18 16.22
C ALA A 366 -7.28 -7.78 16.08
N ILE A 367 -7.90 -6.90 15.28
CA ILE A 367 -7.44 -5.51 15.10
C ILE A 367 -7.60 -4.73 16.41
N PHE A 368 -8.74 -4.86 17.11
CA PHE A 368 -8.95 -4.23 18.40
C PHE A 368 -7.95 -4.74 19.46
N LEU A 369 -7.68 -6.04 19.48
CA LEU A 369 -6.66 -6.61 20.38
C LEU A 369 -5.29 -5.98 20.09
N ALA A 370 -4.85 -5.92 18.83
CA ALA A 370 -3.59 -5.30 18.44
C ALA A 370 -3.55 -3.82 18.85
N ALA A 371 -4.61 -3.06 18.60
CA ALA A 371 -4.72 -1.65 18.97
C ALA A 371 -4.62 -1.45 20.47
N ILE A 372 -5.37 -2.23 21.26
CA ILE A 372 -5.35 -2.18 22.75
C ILE A 372 -3.95 -2.48 23.26
N LEU A 373 -3.27 -3.52 22.74
CA LEU A 373 -1.91 -3.86 23.15
C LEU A 373 -0.92 -2.72 22.89
N VAL A 374 -1.04 -2.04 21.75
CA VAL A 374 -0.21 -0.87 21.42
C VAL A 374 -0.53 0.32 22.33
N LEU A 375 -1.80 0.61 22.58
CA LEU A 375 -2.23 1.68 23.51
C LEU A 375 -1.75 1.40 24.93
N VAL A 376 -1.84 0.17 25.41
CA VAL A 376 -1.28 -0.24 26.71
C VAL A 376 0.23 -0.04 26.72
N ARG A 377 0.93 -0.36 25.63
CA ARG A 377 2.37 -0.13 25.52
C ARG A 377 2.71 1.38 25.57
N ILE A 378 1.94 2.23 24.90
CA ILE A 378 2.07 3.69 24.99
C ILE A 378 1.80 4.17 26.42
N ALA A 379 0.75 3.66 27.08
CA ALA A 379 0.41 4.00 28.46
C ALA A 379 1.48 3.62 29.49
N GLN A 380 2.27 2.59 29.22
CA GLN A 380 3.41 2.17 30.04
C GLN A 380 4.62 3.11 29.91
N THR A 381 4.66 3.98 28.92
CA THR A 381 5.75 4.95 28.73
C THR A 381 5.62 6.14 29.71
N THR A 382 6.64 6.98 29.77
CA THR A 382 6.66 8.19 30.61
C THR A 382 5.47 9.10 30.27
N ARG A 383 4.71 9.55 31.27
CA ARG A 383 3.47 10.34 31.09
C ARG A 383 3.61 11.50 30.10
N GLY A 384 4.70 12.27 30.16
CA GLY A 384 4.91 13.39 29.25
C GLY A 384 5.19 13.04 27.80
N THR A 385 5.42 11.75 27.45
CA THR A 385 5.73 11.31 26.07
C THR A 385 4.57 10.58 25.39
N ARG A 386 3.52 10.22 26.11
CA ARG A 386 2.42 9.38 25.62
C ARG A 386 1.71 9.96 24.42
N LEU A 387 1.28 11.24 24.53
CA LEU A 387 0.60 11.94 23.45
C LEU A 387 1.47 12.06 22.20
N ALA A 388 2.77 12.34 22.38
CA ALA A 388 3.68 12.44 21.26
C ALA A 388 3.89 11.09 20.55
N LEU A 389 3.96 9.99 21.31
CA LEU A 389 4.06 8.65 20.72
C LEU A 389 2.77 8.27 19.99
N PHE A 390 1.61 8.64 20.52
CA PHE A 390 0.34 8.45 19.84
C PHE A 390 0.25 9.31 18.57
N ALA A 391 0.67 10.57 18.63
CA ALA A 391 0.67 11.49 17.49
C ALA A 391 1.44 10.96 16.26
N LEU A 392 2.49 10.16 16.47
CA LEU A 392 3.25 9.56 15.37
C LEU A 392 2.44 8.55 14.54
N PHE A 393 1.42 7.91 15.14
CA PHE A 393 0.57 6.95 14.43
C PHE A 393 -0.61 7.62 13.71
N VAL A 394 -1.03 8.80 14.17
CA VAL A 394 -2.25 9.47 13.68
C VAL A 394 -2.31 9.56 12.16
N PRO A 395 -1.25 9.98 11.43
CA PRO A 395 -1.33 10.12 9.98
C PRO A 395 -1.68 8.81 9.27
N ILE A 396 -1.03 7.72 9.65
CA ILE A 396 -1.21 6.43 8.98
C ILE A 396 -2.49 5.75 9.43
N VAL A 397 -2.79 5.75 10.75
CA VAL A 397 -4.00 5.12 11.30
C VAL A 397 -5.26 5.83 10.83
N LEU A 398 -5.28 7.17 10.85
CA LEU A 398 -6.42 7.91 10.33
C LEU A 398 -6.61 7.67 8.83
N HIS A 399 -5.51 7.61 8.07
CA HIS A 399 -5.57 7.32 6.65
C HIS A 399 -6.13 5.92 6.38
N SER A 400 -5.77 4.90 7.17
CA SER A 400 -6.31 3.54 7.02
C SER A 400 -7.81 3.42 7.33
N GLN A 401 -8.39 4.38 8.06
CA GLN A 401 -9.84 4.44 8.31
C GLN A 401 -10.62 5.24 7.24
N LEU A 402 -9.92 5.88 6.31
CA LEU A 402 -10.53 6.71 5.27
C LEU A 402 -10.09 6.31 3.86
N GLU A 403 -9.10 5.42 3.73
CA GLU A 403 -8.51 4.90 2.50
C GLU A 403 -7.81 3.56 2.79
N TYR A 404 -6.96 3.08 1.87
CA TYR A 404 -6.24 1.80 1.98
C TYR A 404 -4.71 1.94 1.82
N PRO A 405 -4.02 2.74 2.67
CA PRO A 405 -2.59 3.03 2.53
C PRO A 405 -1.70 1.79 2.59
N PHE A 406 -2.09 0.75 3.30
CA PHE A 406 -1.30 -0.47 3.49
C PHE A 406 -1.29 -1.37 2.24
N TYR A 407 -2.33 -1.31 1.41
CA TYR A 407 -2.41 -2.03 0.13
C TYR A 407 -1.79 -1.21 -1.00
N HIS A 408 -1.90 0.11 -0.92
CA HIS A 408 -1.36 1.00 -1.95
C HIS A 408 0.16 1.17 -1.84
N SER A 409 0.72 1.20 -0.61
CA SER A 409 2.12 1.58 -0.37
C SER A 409 2.79 0.73 0.70
N ALA A 410 3.74 -0.10 0.28
CA ALA A 410 4.58 -0.91 1.16
C ALA A 410 5.31 -0.05 2.21
N ILE A 411 5.76 1.16 1.84
CA ILE A 411 6.51 2.03 2.75
C ILE A 411 5.66 2.56 3.90
N HIS A 412 4.33 2.75 3.70
CA HIS A 412 3.42 3.09 4.80
C HIS A 412 3.33 1.95 5.82
N TRP A 413 3.22 0.71 5.33
CA TRP A 413 3.21 -0.47 6.19
C TRP A 413 4.52 -0.63 6.96
N ILE A 414 5.68 -0.53 6.28
CA ILE A 414 7.00 -0.61 6.89
C ILE A 414 7.19 0.51 7.93
N THR A 415 6.75 1.74 7.61
CA THR A 415 6.79 2.88 8.55
C THR A 415 5.95 2.62 9.78
N PHE A 416 4.74 2.11 9.63
CA PHE A 416 3.88 1.73 10.73
C PHE A 416 4.54 0.68 11.65
N ILE A 417 5.16 -0.34 11.10
CA ILE A 417 5.90 -1.36 11.86
C ILE A 417 7.12 -0.78 12.59
N ILE A 418 7.86 0.12 11.96
CA ILE A 418 8.99 0.80 12.62
C ILE A 418 8.49 1.68 13.79
N LEU A 419 7.35 2.36 13.65
CA LEU A 419 6.74 3.12 14.74
C LEU A 419 6.26 2.21 15.88
N LEU A 420 5.68 1.04 15.57
CA LEU A 420 5.35 0.02 16.58
C LEU A 420 6.59 -0.41 17.37
N TYR A 421 7.67 -0.75 16.66
CA TYR A 421 8.94 -1.09 17.29
C TYR A 421 9.49 0.09 18.12
N TRP A 422 9.39 1.33 17.62
CA TRP A 422 9.82 2.52 18.35
C TRP A 422 9.11 2.68 19.69
N VAL A 423 7.80 2.47 19.73
CA VAL A 423 7.01 2.51 20.97
C VAL A 423 7.35 1.34 21.88
N ASP A 424 7.44 0.13 21.34
CA ASP A 424 7.78 -1.06 22.11
C ASP A 424 9.09 -0.90 22.89
N GLN A 425 10.12 -0.37 22.26
CA GLN A 425 11.44 -0.17 22.87
C GLN A 425 11.46 0.80 24.07
N ARG A 426 10.36 1.50 24.36
CA ARG A 426 10.27 2.45 25.48
C ARG A 426 9.95 1.81 26.82
N ALA A 427 9.21 0.71 26.79
CA ALA A 427 8.67 0.07 27.99
C ALA A 427 8.85 -1.46 27.98
N ALA A 428 9.51 -2.02 26.97
CA ALA A 428 9.63 -3.46 26.80
C ALA A 428 10.64 -4.09 27.76
N SER A 429 10.21 -5.16 28.43
CA SER A 429 11.09 -6.16 29.03
C SER A 429 11.11 -7.39 28.13
N TYR A 430 12.30 -7.74 27.61
CA TYR A 430 12.45 -8.87 26.71
C TYR A 430 12.79 -10.15 27.42
N ARG A 431 12.12 -11.24 27.02
CA ARG A 431 12.51 -12.62 27.30
C ARG A 431 13.35 -13.16 26.16
N GLN A 432 14.07 -14.24 26.42
CA GLN A 432 14.87 -14.95 25.42
C GLN A 432 14.44 -16.41 25.40
N LEU A 433 14.21 -16.93 24.19
CA LEU A 433 13.96 -18.35 23.93
C LEU A 433 15.21 -18.91 23.24
N SER A 434 15.79 -19.96 23.76
CA SER A 434 16.90 -20.68 23.12
C SER A 434 16.35 -21.49 21.95
N LEU A 435 17.00 -21.35 20.79
CA LEU A 435 16.63 -22.06 19.57
C LEU A 435 17.39 -23.39 19.47
N SER A 436 16.70 -24.43 19.01
CA SER A 436 17.32 -25.70 18.67
C SER A 436 18.28 -25.53 17.48
N PHE A 437 19.20 -26.47 17.32
CA PHE A 437 20.13 -26.50 16.18
C PHE A 437 19.37 -26.50 14.84
N VAL A 438 18.29 -27.27 14.74
CA VAL A 438 17.43 -27.32 13.54
C VAL A 438 16.82 -25.96 13.25
N SER A 439 16.23 -25.30 14.25
CA SER A 439 15.65 -23.96 14.08
C SER A 439 16.70 -22.93 13.63
N GLN A 440 17.90 -22.97 14.21
CA GLN A 440 18.99 -22.09 13.80
C GLN A 440 19.41 -22.32 12.34
N THR A 441 19.49 -23.59 11.92
CA THR A 441 19.85 -23.94 10.55
C THR A 441 18.77 -23.50 9.57
N LEU A 442 17.49 -23.77 9.86
CA LEU A 442 16.38 -23.31 9.04
C LEU A 442 16.36 -21.77 8.87
N LEU A 443 16.57 -21.03 9.96
CA LEU A 443 16.63 -19.57 9.88
C LEU A 443 17.77 -19.05 9.00
N ARG A 444 18.93 -19.71 9.03
CA ARG A 444 20.06 -19.38 8.14
C ARG A 444 19.75 -19.71 6.69
N VAL A 445 19.10 -20.85 6.42
CA VAL A 445 18.66 -21.22 5.07
C VAL A 445 17.62 -20.21 4.56
N PHE A 446 16.58 -19.92 5.35
CA PHE A 446 15.57 -18.92 4.96
C PHE A 446 16.17 -17.53 4.76
N SER A 447 17.21 -17.15 5.50
CA SER A 447 17.89 -15.87 5.29
C SER A 447 18.57 -15.75 3.92
N LEU A 448 18.87 -16.86 3.25
CA LEU A 448 19.40 -16.88 1.88
C LEU A 448 18.27 -17.04 0.85
N VAL A 449 17.32 -17.93 1.12
CA VAL A 449 16.26 -18.27 0.15
C VAL A 449 15.27 -17.12 -0.02
N ILE A 450 14.83 -16.47 1.06
CA ILE A 450 13.83 -15.40 0.99
C ILE A 450 14.25 -14.27 0.03
N PRO A 451 15.43 -13.62 0.16
CA PRO A 451 15.79 -12.53 -0.74
C PRO A 451 15.96 -12.98 -2.20
N ILE A 452 16.37 -14.23 -2.46
CA ILE A 452 16.47 -14.77 -3.81
C ILE A 452 15.08 -14.88 -4.43
N LEU A 453 14.13 -15.55 -3.75
CA LEU A 453 12.77 -15.73 -4.25
C LEU A 453 12.04 -14.40 -4.42
N VAL A 454 12.13 -13.51 -3.43
CA VAL A 454 11.50 -12.19 -3.50
C VAL A 454 12.12 -11.35 -4.61
N SER A 455 13.46 -11.38 -4.78
CA SER A 455 14.11 -10.65 -5.88
C SER A 455 13.65 -11.16 -7.24
N PHE A 456 13.61 -12.47 -7.44
CA PHE A 456 13.14 -13.07 -8.70
C PHE A 456 11.70 -12.66 -8.98
N PHE A 457 10.80 -12.82 -8.01
CA PHE A 457 9.39 -12.45 -8.17
C PHE A 457 9.19 -10.96 -8.45
N MET A 458 9.87 -10.08 -7.70
CA MET A 458 9.71 -8.63 -7.86
C MET A 458 10.32 -8.10 -9.16
N LEU A 459 11.46 -8.64 -9.59
CA LEU A 459 12.09 -8.25 -10.85
C LEU A 459 11.26 -8.71 -12.05
N THR A 460 10.72 -9.93 -12.02
CA THR A 460 9.84 -10.42 -13.08
C THR A 460 8.50 -9.67 -13.10
N THR A 461 7.99 -9.24 -11.95
CA THR A 461 6.82 -8.34 -11.86
C THR A 461 7.10 -6.98 -12.51
N LEU A 462 8.28 -6.39 -12.28
CA LEU A 462 8.68 -5.12 -12.93
C LEU A 462 8.85 -5.31 -14.45
N HIS A 463 9.40 -6.43 -14.88
CA HIS A 463 9.52 -6.73 -16.31
C HIS A 463 8.14 -6.84 -16.97
N THR A 464 7.20 -7.56 -16.36
CA THR A 464 5.82 -7.63 -16.84
C THR A 464 5.15 -6.26 -16.90
N ASN A 465 5.33 -5.41 -15.87
CA ASN A 465 4.86 -4.03 -15.90
C ASN A 465 5.41 -3.26 -17.11
N TYR A 466 6.70 -3.38 -17.40
CA TYR A 466 7.32 -2.75 -18.56
C TYR A 466 6.67 -3.22 -19.87
N VAL A 467 6.54 -4.53 -20.05
CA VAL A 467 5.98 -5.13 -21.28
C VAL A 467 4.53 -4.70 -21.50
N LEU A 468 3.66 -4.79 -20.48
CA LEU A 468 2.26 -4.35 -20.58
C LEU A 468 2.16 -2.85 -20.87
N THR A 469 3.02 -2.03 -20.25
CA THR A 469 3.05 -0.59 -20.54
C THR A 469 3.42 -0.30 -21.99
N GLN A 470 4.37 -1.05 -22.57
CA GLN A 470 4.74 -0.92 -23.98
C GLN A 470 3.59 -1.35 -24.89
N PHE A 471 2.96 -2.49 -24.61
CA PHE A 471 1.80 -2.98 -25.36
C PHE A 471 0.66 -1.96 -25.36
N GLU A 472 0.26 -1.46 -24.19
CA GLU A 472 -0.86 -0.52 -24.09
C GLU A 472 -0.60 0.83 -24.77
N ARG A 473 0.67 1.24 -24.85
CA ARG A 473 1.07 2.49 -25.53
C ARG A 473 1.32 2.33 -27.02
N SER A 474 1.53 1.10 -27.51
CA SER A 474 1.76 0.86 -28.94
C SER A 474 0.52 1.20 -29.78
N GLN A 475 0.75 1.82 -30.94
CA GLN A 475 -0.27 2.09 -31.94
C GLN A 475 0.37 1.93 -33.34
N PRO A 476 -0.07 0.94 -34.14
CA PRO A 476 -1.07 -0.08 -33.80
C PRO A 476 -0.63 -1.00 -32.65
N LYS A 477 -1.58 -1.74 -32.08
CA LYS A 477 -1.27 -2.73 -31.05
C LYS A 477 -0.35 -3.81 -31.60
N THR A 478 0.65 -4.21 -30.81
CA THR A 478 1.67 -5.20 -31.15
C THR A 478 1.49 -6.43 -30.25
N PRO A 479 0.64 -7.42 -30.64
CA PRO A 479 0.31 -8.58 -29.78
C PRO A 479 1.52 -9.40 -29.36
N GLU A 480 2.58 -9.44 -30.18
CA GLU A 480 3.83 -10.17 -29.93
C GLU A 480 4.55 -9.70 -28.65
N LEU A 481 4.28 -8.47 -28.20
CA LEU A 481 4.80 -7.99 -26.91
C LEU A 481 4.26 -8.80 -25.75
N LEU A 482 3.01 -9.27 -25.81
CA LEU A 482 2.38 -10.04 -24.71
C LEU A 482 3.07 -11.40 -24.50
N GLU A 483 3.74 -11.97 -25.53
CA GLU A 483 4.50 -13.21 -25.40
C GLU A 483 5.75 -13.05 -24.52
N GLN A 484 6.22 -11.82 -24.31
CA GLN A 484 7.39 -11.52 -23.49
C GLN A 484 7.06 -11.44 -22.00
N VAL A 485 5.78 -11.51 -21.60
CA VAL A 485 5.37 -11.45 -20.20
C VAL A 485 5.93 -12.63 -19.43
N SER A 486 6.77 -12.35 -18.41
CA SER A 486 7.48 -13.38 -17.65
C SER A 486 6.78 -13.79 -16.36
N ASN A 487 6.00 -12.90 -15.74
CA ASN A 487 5.28 -13.15 -14.49
C ASN A 487 3.97 -12.35 -14.45
N PRO A 488 2.86 -12.91 -14.92
CA PRO A 488 1.59 -12.20 -14.94
C PRO A 488 0.90 -12.13 -13.57
N ILE A 489 1.35 -12.82 -12.52
CA ILE A 489 0.62 -13.03 -11.26
C ILE A 489 0.05 -11.73 -10.66
N VAL A 490 0.86 -10.66 -10.60
CA VAL A 490 0.42 -9.34 -10.09
C VAL A 490 -0.50 -8.63 -11.07
N TRP A 491 -0.34 -8.92 -12.35
CA TRP A 491 -0.98 -8.25 -13.47
C TRP A 491 -1.99 -9.14 -14.19
N GLN A 492 -2.35 -10.30 -13.61
CA GLN A 492 -3.11 -11.37 -14.28
C GLN A 492 -4.37 -10.83 -14.97
N ASP A 493 -5.21 -10.10 -14.24
CA ASP A 493 -6.46 -9.58 -14.81
C ASP A 493 -6.23 -8.62 -16.00
N ARG A 494 -5.16 -7.81 -15.92
CA ARG A 494 -4.85 -6.84 -16.96
C ARG A 494 -4.21 -7.52 -18.17
N PHE A 495 -3.33 -8.47 -17.92
CA PHE A 495 -2.72 -9.29 -18.96
C PHE A 495 -3.77 -10.11 -19.72
N ASP A 496 -4.67 -10.77 -18.99
CA ASP A 496 -5.77 -11.51 -19.59
C ASP A 496 -6.73 -10.59 -20.35
N TRP A 497 -7.03 -9.42 -19.77
CA TRP A 497 -7.82 -8.40 -20.47
C TRP A 497 -7.18 -8.00 -21.80
N ASP A 498 -5.89 -7.72 -21.80
CA ASP A 498 -5.16 -7.30 -23.01
C ASP A 498 -5.17 -8.39 -24.09
N ILE A 499 -4.98 -9.66 -23.70
CA ILE A 499 -5.05 -10.80 -24.61
C ILE A 499 -6.47 -10.97 -25.16
N PHE A 500 -7.44 -11.18 -24.28
CA PHE A 500 -8.78 -11.57 -24.69
C PHE A 500 -9.55 -10.45 -25.36
N SER A 501 -9.35 -9.18 -24.94
CA SER A 501 -9.95 -8.03 -25.65
C SER A 501 -9.32 -7.84 -27.04
N THR A 502 -8.04 -8.13 -27.22
CA THR A 502 -7.40 -8.13 -28.53
C THR A 502 -8.00 -9.20 -29.42
N TYR A 503 -8.16 -10.44 -28.93
CA TYR A 503 -8.84 -11.51 -29.66
C TYR A 503 -10.29 -11.15 -30.01
N LEU A 504 -11.05 -10.60 -29.06
CA LEU A 504 -12.42 -10.15 -29.32
C LEU A 504 -12.45 -9.11 -30.46
N ASN A 505 -11.58 -8.10 -30.42
CA ASN A 505 -11.54 -7.07 -31.45
C ASN A 505 -11.22 -7.64 -32.84
N ILE A 506 -10.25 -8.56 -32.93
CA ILE A 506 -9.92 -9.27 -34.18
C ILE A 506 -11.12 -10.10 -34.63
N GLY A 507 -11.73 -10.86 -33.74
CA GLY A 507 -12.85 -11.72 -34.05
C GLY A 507 -14.10 -10.97 -34.53
N LEU A 508 -14.41 -9.84 -33.90
CA LEU A 508 -15.51 -8.96 -34.32
C LEU A 508 -15.23 -8.31 -35.68
N HIS A 509 -13.98 -7.90 -35.91
CA HIS A 509 -13.59 -7.29 -37.19
C HIS A 509 -13.59 -8.28 -38.34
N GLN A 510 -13.08 -9.49 -38.11
CA GLN A 510 -13.00 -10.55 -39.12
C GLN A 510 -14.27 -11.41 -39.22
N GLN A 511 -15.21 -11.25 -38.26
CA GLN A 511 -16.41 -12.09 -38.10
C GLN A 511 -16.06 -13.58 -37.90
N GLU A 512 -14.98 -13.86 -37.15
CA GLU A 512 -14.51 -15.23 -36.90
C GLU A 512 -14.76 -15.65 -35.44
N ALA A 513 -15.63 -16.64 -35.25
CA ALA A 513 -16.01 -17.17 -33.95
C ALA A 513 -14.81 -17.69 -33.11
N LYS A 514 -13.78 -18.24 -33.77
CA LYS A 514 -12.58 -18.78 -33.09
C LYS A 514 -11.83 -17.76 -32.25
N PHE A 515 -11.94 -16.46 -32.57
CA PHE A 515 -11.34 -15.38 -31.81
C PHE A 515 -12.30 -14.75 -30.79
N ILE A 516 -13.62 -14.86 -31.02
CA ILE A 516 -14.64 -14.32 -30.11
C ILE A 516 -14.86 -15.25 -28.91
N GLN A 517 -14.94 -16.56 -29.13
CA GLN A 517 -15.25 -17.55 -28.11
C GLN A 517 -14.30 -17.52 -26.90
N PRO A 518 -12.95 -17.40 -27.06
CA PRO A 518 -12.04 -17.31 -25.91
C PRO A 518 -12.34 -16.12 -24.98
N TYR A 519 -12.77 -14.98 -25.53
CA TYR A 519 -13.19 -13.84 -24.71
C TYR A 519 -14.41 -14.18 -23.86
N ILE A 520 -15.43 -14.83 -24.45
CA ILE A 520 -16.65 -15.23 -23.74
C ILE A 520 -16.30 -16.17 -22.59
N ASP A 521 -15.52 -17.22 -22.86
CA ASP A 521 -15.18 -18.24 -21.87
C ASP A 521 -14.43 -17.62 -20.68
N TRP A 522 -13.44 -16.76 -20.94
CA TRP A 522 -12.71 -16.04 -19.91
C TRP A 522 -13.59 -15.03 -19.15
N SER A 523 -14.39 -14.24 -19.88
CA SER A 523 -15.22 -13.22 -19.26
C SER A 523 -16.26 -13.78 -18.32
N LEU A 524 -16.89 -14.92 -18.65
CA LEU A 524 -17.86 -15.59 -17.79
C LEU A 524 -17.25 -16.08 -16.47
N GLU A 525 -15.94 -16.32 -16.42
CA GLU A 525 -15.24 -16.68 -15.18
C GLU A 525 -14.85 -15.42 -14.39
N ILE A 526 -14.25 -14.42 -15.05
CA ILE A 526 -13.72 -13.22 -14.34
C ILE A 526 -14.84 -12.38 -13.71
N ILE A 527 -16.04 -12.30 -14.33
CA ILE A 527 -17.17 -11.52 -13.76
C ILE A 527 -17.69 -12.09 -12.43
N LYS A 528 -17.42 -13.36 -12.12
CA LYS A 528 -17.76 -13.97 -10.82
C LYS A 528 -16.97 -13.36 -9.67
N ASP A 529 -15.74 -12.91 -9.94
CA ASP A 529 -14.85 -12.33 -8.95
C ASP A 529 -14.73 -10.81 -9.10
N LYS A 530 -14.89 -10.29 -10.31
CA LYS A 530 -14.75 -8.86 -10.66
C LYS A 530 -15.85 -8.44 -11.63
N PRO A 531 -17.09 -8.27 -11.17
CA PRO A 531 -18.18 -7.77 -12.00
C PRO A 531 -17.96 -6.30 -12.33
N ARG A 532 -17.52 -6.02 -13.55
CA ARG A 532 -17.22 -4.64 -14.00
C ARG A 532 -17.93 -4.33 -15.31
N PRO A 533 -18.49 -3.13 -15.51
CA PRO A 533 -19.26 -2.76 -16.69
C PRO A 533 -18.56 -3.04 -18.02
N ALA A 534 -17.22 -2.87 -18.08
CA ALA A 534 -16.46 -3.11 -19.30
C ALA A 534 -16.51 -4.57 -19.76
N PHE A 535 -16.49 -5.55 -18.82
CA PHE A 535 -16.63 -6.97 -19.17
C PHE A 535 -18.01 -7.28 -19.74
N TYR A 536 -19.06 -6.72 -19.15
CA TYR A 536 -20.43 -6.91 -19.62
C TYR A 536 -20.66 -6.27 -21.00
N ASN A 537 -20.14 -5.05 -21.24
CA ASN A 537 -20.19 -4.41 -22.57
C ASN A 537 -19.59 -5.32 -23.64
N ASN A 538 -18.37 -5.82 -23.38
CA ASN A 538 -17.68 -6.66 -24.35
C ASN A 538 -18.35 -8.04 -24.51
N LEU A 539 -18.95 -8.63 -23.44
CA LEU A 539 -19.73 -9.85 -23.54
C LEU A 539 -20.99 -9.70 -24.42
N ILE A 540 -21.69 -8.56 -24.29
CA ILE A 540 -22.83 -8.24 -25.14
C ILE A 540 -22.39 -8.19 -26.60
N LEU A 541 -21.30 -7.46 -26.90
CA LEU A 541 -20.74 -7.37 -28.26
C LEU A 541 -20.28 -8.74 -28.79
N ALA A 542 -19.66 -9.54 -27.95
CA ALA A 542 -19.18 -10.89 -28.31
C ALA A 542 -20.34 -11.82 -28.71
N TYR A 543 -21.40 -11.88 -27.90
CA TYR A 543 -22.59 -12.68 -28.23
C TYR A 543 -23.33 -12.17 -29.46
N GLN A 544 -23.42 -10.85 -29.65
CA GLN A 544 -23.99 -10.26 -30.88
C GLN A 544 -23.14 -10.61 -32.10
N GLY A 545 -21.80 -10.58 -31.97
CA GLY A 545 -20.88 -10.97 -33.04
C GLY A 545 -21.01 -12.43 -33.48
N LEU A 546 -21.43 -13.32 -32.56
CA LEU A 546 -21.76 -14.70 -32.85
C LEU A 546 -23.22 -14.92 -33.32
N GLY A 547 -24.04 -13.85 -33.38
CA GLY A 547 -25.48 -13.96 -33.69
C GLY A 547 -26.34 -14.52 -32.54
N GLU A 548 -25.76 -14.70 -31.32
CA GLU A 548 -26.45 -15.23 -30.14
C GLU A 548 -27.22 -14.14 -29.39
N THR A 549 -28.21 -13.54 -30.04
CA THR A 549 -28.98 -12.39 -29.53
C THR A 549 -29.66 -12.65 -28.20
N VAL A 550 -30.14 -13.86 -27.95
CA VAL A 550 -30.80 -14.24 -26.68
C VAL A 550 -29.80 -14.16 -25.51
N LYS A 551 -28.60 -14.69 -25.69
CA LYS A 551 -27.55 -14.61 -24.65
C LYS A 551 -27.06 -13.17 -24.44
N ALA A 552 -26.90 -12.41 -25.53
CA ALA A 552 -26.56 -10.99 -25.43
C ALA A 552 -27.58 -10.22 -24.58
N GLU A 553 -28.87 -10.49 -24.76
CA GLU A 553 -29.93 -9.81 -23.99
C GLU A 553 -29.98 -10.30 -22.53
N GLN A 554 -29.65 -11.57 -22.27
CA GLN A 554 -29.52 -12.09 -20.90
C GLN A 554 -28.39 -11.39 -20.15
N ILE A 555 -27.22 -11.25 -20.77
CA ILE A 555 -26.06 -10.52 -20.19
C ILE A 555 -26.39 -9.05 -19.99
N ARG A 556 -27.11 -8.41 -20.91
CA ARG A 556 -27.58 -7.02 -20.80
C ARG A 556 -28.47 -6.82 -19.58
N ARG A 557 -29.43 -7.72 -19.34
CA ARG A 557 -30.32 -7.68 -18.16
C ARG A 557 -29.54 -7.85 -16.86
N GLU A 558 -28.60 -8.77 -16.84
CA GLU A 558 -27.71 -8.95 -15.68
C GLU A 558 -26.89 -7.69 -15.42
N ALA A 559 -26.26 -7.11 -16.45
CA ALA A 559 -25.50 -5.88 -16.34
C ALA A 559 -26.35 -4.70 -15.84
N GLN A 560 -27.57 -4.55 -16.36
CA GLN A 560 -28.51 -3.50 -15.94
C GLN A 560 -28.95 -3.67 -14.49
N PHE A 561 -29.12 -4.92 -14.02
CA PHE A 561 -29.41 -5.20 -12.61
C PHE A 561 -28.25 -4.81 -11.70
N LEU A 562 -27.01 -5.17 -12.07
CA LEU A 562 -25.82 -4.90 -11.26
C LEU A 562 -25.41 -3.42 -11.28
N PHE A 563 -25.64 -2.72 -12.39
CA PHE A 563 -25.22 -1.35 -12.63
C PHE A 563 -26.38 -0.48 -13.15
N PRO A 564 -27.43 -0.23 -12.35
CA PRO A 564 -28.65 0.45 -12.80
C PRO A 564 -28.41 1.89 -13.28
N GLU A 565 -27.33 2.55 -12.83
CA GLU A 565 -26.95 3.90 -13.30
C GLU A 565 -26.24 3.91 -14.67
N ARG A 566 -25.95 2.73 -15.25
CA ARG A 566 -25.30 2.57 -16.55
C ARG A 566 -26.33 2.20 -17.61
N ASP A 567 -26.25 2.86 -18.77
CA ASP A 567 -27.08 2.50 -19.92
C ASP A 567 -26.36 1.49 -20.82
N PHE A 568 -26.85 0.25 -20.83
CA PHE A 568 -26.35 -0.81 -21.70
C PHE A 568 -27.20 -0.97 -22.98
N SER A 569 -28.27 -0.19 -23.17
CA SER A 569 -29.14 -0.28 -24.35
C SER A 569 -28.41 0.11 -25.64
N GLN A 570 -27.44 1.04 -25.52
CA GLN A 570 -26.65 1.54 -26.64
C GLN A 570 -25.53 0.58 -27.08
N VAL A 571 -25.26 -0.48 -26.30
CA VAL A 571 -24.22 -1.47 -26.65
C VAL A 571 -24.73 -2.35 -27.78
N SER A 572 -24.29 -2.09 -29.00
CA SER A 572 -24.66 -2.87 -30.18
C SER A 572 -23.46 -3.08 -31.11
N TYR A 573 -23.33 -4.32 -31.59
CA TYR A 573 -22.34 -4.66 -32.59
C TYR A 573 -22.88 -4.32 -33.99
N ILE A 574 -22.10 -3.53 -34.73
CA ILE A 574 -22.34 -3.20 -36.13
C ILE A 574 -21.27 -3.96 -36.93
N PRO A 575 -21.65 -4.96 -37.74
CA PRO A 575 -20.70 -5.71 -38.55
C PRO A 575 -19.94 -4.77 -39.52
N PRO A 576 -18.61 -4.88 -39.61
CA PRO A 576 -17.87 -4.14 -40.63
C PRO A 576 -18.29 -4.59 -42.02
N ASN A 577 -18.33 -3.64 -42.96
CA ASN A 577 -18.62 -3.97 -44.35
C ASN A 577 -17.37 -4.59 -44.98
N ILE A 578 -17.36 -5.94 -45.09
CA ILE A 578 -16.23 -6.75 -45.54
C ILE A 578 -15.80 -6.37 -46.96
N ASP A 579 -16.69 -5.93 -47.82
CA ASP A 579 -16.39 -5.55 -49.19
C ASP A 579 -15.54 -4.25 -49.26
N VAL A 580 -15.80 -3.32 -48.33
CA VAL A 580 -15.01 -2.08 -48.21
C VAL A 580 -13.60 -2.40 -47.68
N LEU A 581 -13.51 -3.33 -46.71
CA LEU A 581 -12.23 -3.73 -46.13
C LEU A 581 -11.33 -4.49 -47.12
N LYS A 582 -11.90 -5.36 -47.95
CA LYS A 582 -11.15 -6.05 -49.00
C LYS A 582 -10.61 -5.06 -50.04
N ALA A 583 -11.41 -4.08 -50.42
CA ALA A 583 -11.00 -3.02 -51.35
C ALA A 583 -9.87 -2.14 -50.77
N GLN A 584 -9.90 -1.84 -49.45
CA GLN A 584 -8.83 -1.08 -48.78
C GLN A 584 -7.50 -1.88 -48.70
N ASN A 585 -7.58 -3.16 -48.33
CA ASN A 585 -6.40 -4.02 -48.26
C ASN A 585 -5.76 -4.26 -49.64
N GLU A 586 -6.55 -4.30 -50.69
CA GLU A 586 -6.04 -4.40 -52.07
C GLU A 586 -5.36 -3.11 -52.55
N GLN A 587 -5.78 -1.95 -52.00
CA GLN A 587 -5.13 -0.66 -52.28
C GLN A 587 -3.84 -0.43 -51.48
N GLU A 588 -3.73 -1.00 -50.26
CA GLU A 588 -2.48 -0.91 -49.46
C GLU A 588 -1.39 -1.90 -49.92
N GLN A 589 -1.74 -2.90 -50.73
CA GLN A 589 -0.78 -3.86 -51.30
C GLN A 589 -0.28 -3.48 -52.69
N GLN A 590 -0.79 -2.41 -53.29
CA GLN A 590 -0.31 -1.81 -54.54
C GLN A 590 0.56 -0.57 -54.25
#